data_897a0f37f6a657e8fc69b420bc8289c1
#
_entry.id   897a0f37f6a657e8fc69b420bc8289c1
#
_cell.length_a   1.000
_cell.length_b   1.000
_cell.length_c   1.000
_cell.angle_alpha   90.00
_cell.angle_beta   90.00
_cell.angle_gamma   90.00
#
_symmetry.space_group_name_H-M   'P 1'
#
loop_
_entity.id
_entity.type
_entity.pdbx_description
1 polymer ?
#
loop_
_entity_poly.entity_id
_entity_poly.type
_entity_poly.pdbx_seq_one_letter_code
_entity_poly.pdbx_strand_id
1 'polypeptide(L)'
;MEHARKTTYARRARRFPHGLVTMNHMEALHENLWPAPYAGKPLNATVVVPGSKSLSNRYLILAALGHRPVRLVGLLRSRDTELMMDALRALGVRCEIDEQVDTTVTVVPPSDGRFHGGTKVFCGLAGTVMRFVPGLAMFADGPVAFDGDEQAYARPMKPVLDGLEQLGACICLLYTSPSPR
;
A
#
# COMPACT_ATOMS: atom_id res chain seq x y z
N MET A 1 -10.48 -10.11 45.37
CA MET A 1 -11.48 -9.05 45.17
C MET A 1 -10.93 -8.07 44.14
N GLU A 2 -11.28 -8.29 42.91
CA GLU A 2 -10.76 -7.50 41.77
C GLU A 2 -11.92 -6.79 41.09
N HIS A 3 -11.94 -5.46 41.19
CA HIS A 3 -13.00 -4.60 40.65
C HIS A 3 -12.80 -4.42 39.16
N ALA A 4 -13.60 -5.10 38.36
CA ALA A 4 -13.72 -4.84 36.93
C ALA A 4 -14.37 -3.45 36.70
N ARG A 5 -13.59 -2.48 36.23
CA ARG A 5 -14.11 -1.18 35.76
C ARG A 5 -14.82 -1.34 34.42
N LYS A 6 -16.13 -1.22 34.45
CA LYS A 6 -16.94 -1.09 33.22
C LYS A 6 -16.74 0.30 32.65
N THR A 7 -16.03 0.40 31.52
CA THR A 7 -15.92 1.65 30.76
C THR A 7 -17.15 1.78 29.86
N THR A 8 -18.09 2.61 30.25
CA THR A 8 -19.27 2.93 29.44
C THR A 8 -18.89 4.06 28.47
N TYR A 9 -18.79 3.74 27.19
CA TYR A 9 -18.64 4.76 26.14
C TYR A 9 -20.01 5.38 25.86
N ALA A 10 -20.28 6.58 26.40
CA ALA A 10 -21.41 7.39 26.01
C ALA A 10 -21.09 8.06 24.67
N ARG A 11 -21.66 7.60 23.56
CA ARG A 11 -21.67 8.32 22.29
C ARG A 11 -22.53 9.56 22.43
N ARG A 12 -21.88 10.72 22.37
CA ARG A 12 -22.56 12.02 22.25
C ARG A 12 -23.24 12.08 20.87
N ALA A 13 -24.56 11.90 20.83
CA ALA A 13 -25.35 12.08 19.62
C ALA A 13 -25.24 13.51 19.13
N ARG A 14 -24.66 13.74 17.95
CA ARG A 14 -24.78 15.02 17.25
C ARG A 14 -26.22 15.13 16.75
N ARG A 15 -26.94 16.17 17.19
CA ARG A 15 -28.24 16.53 16.63
C ARG A 15 -28.05 16.95 15.17
N PHE A 16 -28.61 16.18 14.24
CA PHE A 16 -28.82 16.62 12.88
C PHE A 16 -30.15 17.38 12.79
N PRO A 17 -30.23 18.52 12.07
CA PRO A 17 -31.47 19.23 11.89
C PRO A 17 -32.39 18.46 10.95
N HIS A 18 -33.59 18.21 11.44
CA HIS A 18 -34.84 17.87 10.81
C HIS A 18 -34.82 17.31 9.36
N GLY A 19 -34.92 16.02 9.26
CA GLY A 19 -35.51 15.29 8.15
C GLY A 19 -36.13 14.00 8.72
N LEU A 20 -37.46 13.91 8.67
CA LEU A 20 -38.18 12.68 8.98
C LEU A 20 -37.70 11.60 7.99
N VAL A 21 -36.84 10.71 8.42
CA VAL A 21 -36.61 9.45 7.72
C VAL A 21 -37.78 8.53 8.09
N THR A 22 -38.75 8.43 7.20
CA THR A 22 -39.88 7.53 7.37
C THR A 22 -39.40 6.08 7.41
N MET A 23 -40.02 5.27 8.28
CA MET A 23 -39.66 3.85 8.52
C MET A 23 -39.65 2.98 7.27
N ASN A 24 -40.26 3.39 6.18
CA ASN A 24 -40.24 2.69 4.89
C ASN A 24 -38.85 2.64 4.21
N HIS A 25 -37.88 3.48 4.61
CA HIS A 25 -36.52 3.43 4.06
C HIS A 25 -35.64 2.40 4.77
N MET A 26 -36.02 1.97 5.97
CA MET A 26 -35.30 0.92 6.70
C MET A 26 -35.63 -0.48 6.25
N GLU A 27 -36.86 -0.74 5.78
CA GLU A 27 -37.25 -2.05 5.26
C GLU A 27 -36.55 -2.36 3.94
N ALA A 28 -36.34 -1.37 3.06
CA ALA A 28 -35.61 -1.55 1.80
C ALA A 28 -34.11 -1.84 1.99
N LEU A 29 -33.53 -1.51 3.16
CA LEU A 29 -32.13 -1.80 3.47
C LEU A 29 -31.93 -3.25 3.98
N HIS A 30 -33.02 -3.92 4.42
CA HIS A 30 -32.92 -5.29 4.95
C HIS A 30 -32.83 -6.37 3.86
N GLU A 31 -33.31 -6.11 2.64
CA GLU A 31 -33.31 -7.11 1.56
C GLU A 31 -31.90 -7.47 1.01
N ASN A 32 -30.90 -6.64 1.28
CA ASN A 32 -29.52 -6.86 0.79
C ASN A 32 -28.47 -7.06 1.92
N LEU A 33 -28.91 -7.23 3.17
CA LEU A 33 -27.98 -7.48 4.27
C LEU A 33 -27.62 -8.96 4.35
N TRP A 34 -26.35 -9.27 4.26
CA TRP A 34 -25.86 -10.60 4.52
C TRP A 34 -25.91 -10.88 6.04
N PRO A 35 -26.69 -11.88 6.50
CA PRO A 35 -26.73 -12.23 7.92
C PRO A 35 -25.39 -12.84 8.31
N ALA A 36 -24.67 -12.18 9.22
CA ALA A 36 -23.42 -12.71 9.75
C ALA A 36 -23.68 -14.03 10.49
N PRO A 37 -22.86 -15.07 10.26
CA PRO A 37 -22.99 -16.32 11.01
C PRO A 37 -22.84 -16.06 12.52
N TYR A 38 -23.75 -16.61 13.30
CA TYR A 38 -23.71 -16.53 14.76
C TYR A 38 -23.19 -17.84 15.34
N ALA A 39 -22.11 -17.76 16.09
CA ALA A 39 -21.61 -18.88 16.86
C ALA A 39 -22.27 -18.88 18.27
N GLY A 40 -23.12 -19.87 18.56
CA GLY A 40 -23.78 -19.99 19.85
C GLY A 40 -22.87 -20.32 21.04
N LYS A 41 -21.58 -20.51 20.80
CA LYS A 41 -20.54 -20.79 21.80
C LYS A 41 -19.30 -19.96 21.54
N PRO A 42 -18.46 -19.66 22.56
CA PRO A 42 -17.18 -19.05 22.35
C PRO A 42 -16.35 -19.83 21.36
N LEU A 43 -15.77 -19.11 20.35
CA LEU A 43 -14.89 -19.73 19.38
C LEU A 43 -13.49 -19.90 19.98
N ASN A 44 -12.92 -21.08 19.81
CA ASN A 44 -11.51 -21.37 20.07
C ASN A 44 -10.91 -21.94 18.79
N ALA A 45 -10.34 -21.08 17.98
CA ALA A 45 -9.76 -21.45 16.69
C ALA A 45 -8.51 -20.63 16.41
N THR A 46 -7.55 -21.26 15.73
CA THR A 46 -6.37 -20.58 15.18
C THR A 46 -6.60 -20.35 13.69
N VAL A 47 -6.51 -19.10 13.25
CA VAL A 47 -6.65 -18.73 11.84
C VAL A 47 -5.29 -18.22 11.34
N VAL A 48 -4.76 -18.88 10.29
CA VAL A 48 -3.57 -18.41 9.60
C VAL A 48 -3.99 -17.36 8.59
N VAL A 49 -3.45 -16.14 8.73
CA VAL A 49 -3.70 -15.03 7.81
C VAL A 49 -2.47 -14.76 6.94
N PRO A 50 -2.64 -14.33 5.68
CA PRO A 50 -1.51 -13.94 4.84
C PRO A 50 -0.80 -12.70 5.39
N GLY A 51 0.44 -12.48 4.97
CA GLY A 51 1.22 -11.31 5.34
C GLY A 51 0.54 -9.98 4.98
N SER A 52 0.86 -8.92 5.69
CA SER A 52 0.32 -7.58 5.41
C SER A 52 0.91 -7.02 4.12
N LYS A 53 0.06 -6.64 3.15
CA LYS A 53 0.47 -5.99 1.89
C LYS A 53 1.30 -4.73 2.15
N SER A 54 0.84 -3.91 3.08
CA SER A 54 1.48 -2.63 3.39
C SER A 54 2.86 -2.81 4.03
N LEU A 55 3.02 -3.79 4.90
CA LEU A 55 4.32 -4.13 5.48
C LEU A 55 5.24 -4.77 4.45
N SER A 56 4.74 -5.69 3.64
CA SER A 56 5.51 -6.34 2.57
C SER A 56 6.18 -5.32 1.65
N ASN A 57 5.40 -4.35 1.16
CA ASN A 57 5.93 -3.30 0.29
C ASN A 57 6.97 -2.41 0.99
N ARG A 58 6.78 -2.08 2.26
CA ARG A 58 7.75 -1.28 3.03
C ARG A 58 9.05 -2.04 3.29
N TYR A 59 8.95 -3.32 3.64
CA TYR A 59 10.15 -4.13 3.86
C TYR A 59 10.95 -4.36 2.58
N LEU A 60 10.29 -4.51 1.43
CA LEU A 60 10.97 -4.55 0.13
C LEU A 60 11.81 -3.30 -0.11
N ILE A 61 11.25 -2.11 0.16
CA ILE A 61 11.97 -0.83 0.02
C ILE A 61 13.11 -0.71 1.02
N LEU A 62 12.87 -1.02 2.30
CA LEU A 62 13.92 -0.95 3.31
C LEU A 62 15.07 -1.92 3.03
N ALA A 63 14.74 -3.11 2.52
CA ALA A 63 15.75 -4.08 2.10
C ALA A 63 16.55 -3.58 0.89
N ALA A 64 15.89 -2.90 -0.07
CA ALA A 64 16.56 -2.32 -1.23
C ALA A 64 17.50 -1.15 -0.88
N LEU A 65 17.19 -0.40 0.19
CA LEU A 65 18.03 0.67 0.72
C LEU A 65 19.21 0.15 1.56
N GLY A 66 19.22 -1.13 1.88
CA GLY A 66 20.29 -1.76 2.65
C GLY A 66 21.61 -1.88 1.87
N HIS A 67 22.66 -2.34 2.56
CA HIS A 67 23.97 -2.57 1.94
C HIS A 67 24.30 -4.06 1.80
N ARG A 68 23.38 -4.95 2.18
CA ARG A 68 23.56 -6.41 2.17
C ARG A 68 22.26 -7.09 1.74
N PRO A 69 22.34 -8.31 1.19
CA PRO A 69 21.15 -9.11 0.92
C PRO A 69 20.30 -9.30 2.18
N VAL A 70 19.01 -9.13 2.05
CA VAL A 70 18.01 -9.30 3.13
C VAL A 70 16.99 -10.33 2.69
N ARG A 71 16.78 -11.36 3.52
CA ARG A 71 15.76 -12.38 3.31
C ARG A 71 14.49 -11.96 4.05
N LEU A 72 13.44 -11.72 3.31
CA LEU A 72 12.09 -11.40 3.80
C LEU A 72 11.25 -12.68 3.81
N VAL A 73 10.65 -13.02 4.95
CA VAL A 73 9.84 -14.22 5.13
C VAL A 73 8.40 -13.85 5.42
N GLY A 74 7.44 -14.56 4.82
CA GLY A 74 6.01 -14.30 5.00
C GLY A 74 5.51 -13.06 4.24
N LEU A 75 6.17 -12.70 3.15
CA LEU A 75 5.78 -11.60 2.29
C LEU A 75 4.45 -11.92 1.60
N LEU A 76 3.50 -10.99 1.60
CA LEU A 76 2.27 -11.18 0.85
C LEU A 76 2.55 -11.19 -0.64
N ARG A 77 2.11 -12.26 -1.33
CA ARG A 77 2.09 -12.28 -2.79
C ARG A 77 0.78 -11.67 -3.28
N SER A 78 0.88 -10.58 -4.00
CA SER A 78 -0.25 -9.83 -4.58
C SER A 78 0.22 -9.00 -5.76
N ARG A 79 -0.69 -8.55 -6.62
CA ARG A 79 -0.34 -7.65 -7.73
C ARG A 79 0.50 -6.45 -7.27
N ASP A 80 0.15 -5.83 -6.13
CA ASP A 80 0.88 -4.65 -5.64
C ASP A 80 2.31 -4.99 -5.19
N THR A 81 2.55 -6.17 -4.61
CA THR A 81 3.89 -6.58 -4.20
C THR A 81 4.73 -7.05 -5.39
N GLU A 82 4.11 -7.65 -6.41
CA GLU A 82 4.79 -7.95 -7.67
C GLU A 82 5.23 -6.65 -8.36
N LEU A 83 4.33 -5.67 -8.51
CA LEU A 83 4.65 -4.37 -9.06
C LEU A 83 5.77 -3.65 -8.27
N MET A 84 5.81 -3.83 -6.95
CA MET A 84 6.90 -3.30 -6.14
C MET A 84 8.24 -3.99 -6.47
N MET A 85 8.25 -5.31 -6.56
CA MET A 85 9.47 -6.05 -6.91
C MET A 85 9.94 -5.71 -8.34
N ASP A 86 9.02 -5.55 -9.28
CA ASP A 86 9.35 -5.15 -10.65
C ASP A 86 9.91 -3.73 -10.72
N ALA A 87 9.33 -2.81 -9.94
CA ALA A 87 9.87 -1.45 -9.80
C ALA A 87 11.30 -1.46 -9.22
N LEU A 88 11.54 -2.27 -8.21
CA LEU A 88 12.88 -2.43 -7.62
C LEU A 88 13.86 -3.07 -8.61
N ARG A 89 13.42 -4.07 -9.38
CA ARG A 89 14.24 -4.69 -10.44
C ARG A 89 14.61 -3.68 -11.52
N ALA A 90 13.66 -2.84 -11.93
CA ALA A 90 13.93 -1.75 -12.88
C ALA A 90 14.99 -0.78 -12.37
N LEU A 91 15.09 -0.59 -11.06
CA LEU A 91 16.10 0.25 -10.40
C LEU A 91 17.40 -0.52 -10.08
N GLY A 92 17.60 -1.73 -10.61
CA GLY A 92 18.84 -2.51 -10.44
C GLY A 92 18.89 -3.40 -9.19
N VAL A 93 17.82 -3.46 -8.40
CA VAL A 93 17.73 -4.37 -7.24
C VAL A 93 17.37 -5.77 -7.73
N ARG A 94 18.00 -6.81 -7.20
CA ARG A 94 17.55 -8.18 -7.46
C ARG A 94 16.58 -8.63 -6.38
N CYS A 95 15.44 -9.17 -6.81
CA CYS A 95 14.44 -9.79 -5.95
C CYS A 95 14.32 -11.27 -6.35
N GLU A 96 14.88 -12.14 -5.53
CA GLU A 96 14.96 -13.58 -5.75
C GLU A 96 13.88 -14.27 -4.89
N ILE A 97 12.92 -14.89 -5.55
CA ILE A 97 11.82 -15.61 -4.87
C ILE A 97 12.31 -17.02 -4.58
N ASP A 98 12.09 -17.49 -3.35
CA ASP A 98 12.42 -18.85 -2.94
C ASP A 98 11.54 -19.85 -3.71
N GLU A 99 12.17 -20.87 -4.31
CA GLU A 99 11.47 -21.84 -5.17
C GLU A 99 10.52 -22.76 -4.38
N GLN A 100 10.75 -22.95 -3.09
CA GLN A 100 9.95 -23.84 -2.24
C GLN A 100 8.89 -23.06 -1.44
N VAL A 101 9.18 -21.80 -1.09
CA VAL A 101 8.31 -20.94 -0.27
C VAL A 101 8.19 -19.58 -0.94
N ASP A 102 7.23 -19.44 -1.83
CA ASP A 102 6.99 -18.25 -2.67
C ASP A 102 6.76 -16.95 -1.89
N THR A 103 6.40 -17.05 -0.61
CA THR A 103 6.29 -15.91 0.31
C THR A 103 7.63 -15.49 0.92
N THR A 104 8.72 -16.15 0.54
CA THR A 104 10.09 -15.78 0.93
C THR A 104 10.80 -15.15 -0.25
N VAL A 105 11.35 -13.95 -0.05
CA VAL A 105 12.05 -13.19 -1.08
C VAL A 105 13.39 -12.70 -0.54
N THR A 106 14.48 -12.96 -1.26
CA THR A 106 15.78 -12.36 -0.97
C THR A 106 15.94 -11.11 -1.84
N VAL A 107 16.09 -9.97 -1.19
CA VAL A 107 16.33 -8.69 -1.83
C VAL A 107 17.82 -8.39 -1.76
N VAL A 108 18.44 -8.20 -2.93
CA VAL A 108 19.87 -7.89 -3.06
C VAL A 108 20.00 -6.49 -3.63
N PRO A 109 20.47 -5.51 -2.85
CA PRO A 109 20.71 -4.15 -3.32
C PRO A 109 21.74 -4.11 -4.47
N PRO A 110 21.78 -3.04 -5.29
CA PRO A 110 22.81 -2.86 -6.29
C PRO A 110 24.21 -2.88 -5.66
N SER A 111 25.17 -3.55 -6.29
CA SER A 111 26.51 -3.77 -5.75
C SER A 111 27.35 -2.50 -5.66
N ASP A 112 27.05 -1.51 -6.51
CA ASP A 112 27.66 -0.18 -6.52
C ASP A 112 26.99 0.81 -5.57
N GLY A 113 25.92 0.39 -4.88
CA GLY A 113 25.14 1.22 -3.95
C GLY A 113 24.30 2.29 -4.63
N ARG A 114 24.10 2.24 -5.94
CA ARG A 114 23.30 3.20 -6.71
C ARG A 114 22.11 2.53 -7.37
N PHE A 115 21.00 3.22 -7.38
CA PHE A 115 19.87 2.79 -8.20
C PHE A 115 20.10 3.17 -9.66
N HIS A 116 19.62 2.33 -10.58
CA HIS A 116 19.80 2.53 -12.00
C HIS A 116 18.70 3.45 -12.55
N GLY A 117 19.12 4.47 -13.30
CA GLY A 117 18.26 5.35 -14.07
C GLY A 117 18.13 4.89 -15.54
N GLY A 118 17.60 5.77 -16.40
CA GLY A 118 17.33 5.45 -17.79
C GLY A 118 16.24 4.40 -17.97
N THR A 119 15.39 4.20 -16.98
CA THR A 119 14.40 3.11 -16.91
C THR A 119 12.97 3.61 -16.74
N LYS A 120 12.01 2.69 -16.91
CA LYS A 120 10.58 2.95 -16.69
C LYS A 120 10.03 2.02 -15.61
N VAL A 121 9.28 2.59 -14.68
CA VAL A 121 8.56 1.90 -13.62
C VAL A 121 7.07 1.92 -13.93
N PHE A 122 6.46 0.74 -14.03
CA PHE A 122 5.02 0.61 -14.15
C PHE A 122 4.39 0.38 -12.76
N CYS A 123 3.59 1.33 -12.32
CA CYS A 123 3.00 1.32 -10.98
C CYS A 123 1.66 0.58 -10.91
N GLY A 124 1.00 0.31 -12.05
CA GLY A 124 -0.38 -0.16 -12.09
C GLY A 124 -1.30 0.75 -11.28
N LEU A 125 -2.04 0.17 -10.33
CA LEU A 125 -2.83 0.90 -9.32
C LEU A 125 -2.21 0.83 -7.92
N ALA A 126 -0.97 0.34 -7.79
CA ALA A 126 -0.33 0.15 -6.50
C ALA A 126 0.08 1.49 -5.85
N GLY A 127 -0.76 1.99 -4.97
CA GLY A 127 -0.55 3.26 -4.29
C GLY A 127 0.75 3.34 -3.48
N THR A 128 1.29 2.22 -3.02
CA THR A 128 2.59 2.14 -2.34
C THR A 128 3.74 2.30 -3.33
N VAL A 129 3.66 1.69 -4.51
CA VAL A 129 4.65 1.89 -5.58
C VAL A 129 4.68 3.35 -6.00
N MET A 130 3.50 3.92 -6.35
CA MET A 130 3.37 5.31 -6.78
C MET A 130 3.94 6.33 -5.79
N ARG A 131 3.88 6.07 -4.49
CA ARG A 131 4.27 7.04 -3.46
C ARG A 131 5.66 6.83 -2.89
N PHE A 132 6.19 5.62 -2.92
CA PHE A 132 7.48 5.33 -2.31
C PHE A 132 8.61 5.22 -3.33
N VAL A 133 8.36 4.59 -4.48
CA VAL A 133 9.42 4.39 -5.47
C VAL A 133 9.96 5.69 -6.07
N PRO A 134 9.18 6.77 -6.27
CA PRO A 134 9.75 8.06 -6.67
C PRO A 134 10.81 8.60 -5.71
N GLY A 135 10.66 8.33 -4.39
CA GLY A 135 11.68 8.67 -3.40
C GLY A 135 12.99 7.89 -3.60
N LEU A 136 12.91 6.60 -4.00
CA LEU A 136 14.10 5.81 -4.35
C LEU A 136 14.75 6.31 -5.64
N ALA A 137 13.93 6.71 -6.62
CA ALA A 137 14.39 7.21 -7.89
C ALA A 137 15.25 8.49 -7.79
N MET A 138 15.12 9.25 -6.69
CA MET A 138 16.00 10.40 -6.41
C MET A 138 17.48 9.99 -6.25
N PHE A 139 17.74 8.74 -5.91
CA PHE A 139 19.10 8.20 -5.75
C PHE A 139 19.58 7.41 -6.98
N ALA A 140 18.82 7.47 -8.08
CA ALA A 140 19.21 6.83 -9.33
C ALA A 140 20.25 7.65 -10.09
N ASP A 141 21.08 6.98 -10.89
CA ASP A 141 22.14 7.57 -11.70
C ASP A 141 21.62 8.23 -13.00
N GLY A 142 20.29 8.25 -13.20
CA GLY A 142 19.65 8.85 -14.36
C GLY A 142 18.14 8.99 -14.19
N PRO A 143 17.43 9.50 -15.21
CA PRO A 143 15.99 9.73 -15.12
C PRO A 143 15.22 8.41 -15.01
N VAL A 144 14.14 8.43 -14.22
CA VAL A 144 13.21 7.31 -14.08
C VAL A 144 11.82 7.76 -14.49
N ALA A 145 11.24 7.11 -15.51
CA ALA A 145 9.88 7.39 -15.94
C ALA A 145 8.88 6.53 -15.12
N PHE A 146 7.76 7.12 -14.76
CA PHE A 146 6.68 6.43 -14.05
C PHE A 146 5.43 6.42 -14.89
N ASP A 147 4.74 5.26 -14.88
CA ASP A 147 3.49 5.04 -15.59
C ASP A 147 2.59 4.11 -14.78
N GLY A 148 1.32 4.01 -15.14
CA GLY A 148 0.36 3.15 -14.42
C GLY A 148 -0.88 2.85 -15.25
N ASP A 149 -1.84 2.16 -14.62
CA ASP A 149 -3.18 1.95 -15.17
C ASP A 149 -3.89 3.32 -15.35
N GLU A 150 -4.85 3.41 -16.25
CA GLU A 150 -5.58 4.66 -16.55
C GLU A 150 -6.13 5.33 -15.27
N GLN A 151 -6.69 4.54 -14.35
CA GLN A 151 -7.23 5.03 -13.09
C GLN A 151 -6.15 5.56 -12.12
N ALA A 152 -4.87 5.25 -12.36
CA ALA A 152 -3.77 5.78 -11.56
C ALA A 152 -3.60 7.28 -11.77
N TYR A 153 -3.87 7.79 -12.97
CA TYR A 153 -3.75 9.21 -13.29
C TYR A 153 -4.74 10.11 -12.52
N ALA A 154 -5.87 9.55 -12.07
CA ALA A 154 -6.83 10.28 -11.25
C ALA A 154 -6.41 10.38 -9.76
N ARG A 155 -5.33 9.70 -9.35
CA ARG A 155 -4.89 9.70 -7.94
C ARG A 155 -4.12 10.96 -7.59
N PRO A 156 -4.39 11.56 -6.42
CA PRO A 156 -3.68 12.76 -5.98
C PRO A 156 -2.22 12.43 -5.64
N MET A 157 -1.31 12.76 -6.55
CA MET A 157 0.14 12.57 -6.38
C MET A 157 0.86 13.88 -6.04
N LYS A 158 0.23 15.03 -6.30
CA LYS A 158 0.85 16.34 -6.11
C LYS A 158 1.54 16.54 -4.75
N PRO A 159 0.95 16.19 -3.59
CA PRO A 159 1.63 16.39 -2.31
C PRO A 159 2.95 15.61 -2.17
N VAL A 160 3.02 14.41 -2.78
CA VAL A 160 4.24 13.61 -2.77
C VAL A 160 5.29 14.23 -3.68
N LEU A 161 4.88 14.64 -4.89
CA LEU A 161 5.78 15.25 -5.87
C LEU A 161 6.34 16.58 -5.36
N ASP A 162 5.47 17.45 -4.82
CA ASP A 162 5.89 18.73 -4.21
C ASP A 162 6.91 18.50 -3.06
N GLY A 163 6.70 17.47 -2.25
CA GLY A 163 7.63 17.12 -1.18
C GLY A 163 8.99 16.65 -1.72
N LEU A 164 9.00 15.85 -2.78
CA LEU A 164 10.24 15.39 -3.43
C LEU A 164 10.99 16.54 -4.11
N GLU A 165 10.28 17.47 -4.77
CA GLU A 165 10.88 18.68 -5.35
C GLU A 165 11.54 19.56 -4.27
N GLN A 166 10.90 19.74 -3.11
CA GLN A 166 11.48 20.45 -1.97
C GLN A 166 12.76 19.77 -1.44
N LEU A 167 12.89 18.45 -1.62
CA LEU A 167 14.09 17.68 -1.30
C LEU A 167 15.12 17.68 -2.43
N GLY A 168 14.87 18.39 -3.54
CA GLY A 168 15.80 18.55 -4.65
C GLY A 168 15.56 17.63 -5.84
N ALA A 169 14.44 16.90 -5.90
CA ALA A 169 14.10 16.13 -7.08
C ALA A 169 13.76 17.06 -8.27
N CYS A 170 14.24 16.71 -9.46
CA CYS A 170 13.80 17.35 -10.69
C CYS A 170 12.67 16.51 -11.30
N ILE A 171 11.44 17.03 -11.29
CA ILE A 171 10.25 16.30 -11.72
C ILE A 171 9.65 16.94 -12.96
N CYS A 172 9.43 16.13 -14.01
CA CYS A 172 8.72 16.52 -15.21
C CYS A 172 7.42 15.73 -15.32
N LEU A 173 6.28 16.42 -15.30
CA LEU A 173 4.97 15.82 -15.50
C LEU A 173 4.66 15.81 -17.00
N LEU A 174 4.63 14.61 -17.59
CA LEU A 174 4.27 14.43 -19.01
C LEU A 174 2.73 14.57 -19.21
N TYR A 175 1.95 14.31 -18.15
CA TYR A 175 0.50 14.47 -18.13
C TYR A 175 0.10 15.15 -16.81
N THR A 176 -0.68 16.21 -16.89
CA THR A 176 -1.27 16.81 -15.69
C THR A 176 -2.48 15.99 -15.28
N SER A 177 -2.49 15.49 -14.04
CA SER A 177 -3.73 15.00 -13.44
C SER A 177 -4.78 16.11 -13.46
N PRO A 178 -6.06 15.82 -13.78
CA PRO A 178 -7.09 16.84 -13.67
C PRO A 178 -7.07 17.41 -12.27
N SER A 179 -7.02 18.74 -12.16
CA SER A 179 -7.12 19.44 -10.88
C SER A 179 -8.44 19.04 -10.21
N PRO A 180 -8.47 18.67 -8.94
CA PRO A 180 -9.74 18.47 -8.24
C PRO A 180 -10.50 19.80 -8.26
N ARG A 181 -11.72 19.75 -8.80
CA ARG A 181 -12.70 20.84 -8.75
C ARG A 181 -13.33 20.90 -7.38
#